data_95cbb0f8fde4a2c32906c46b2806befb
#
_entry.id   95cbb0f8fde4a2c32906c46b2806befb
#
_cell.length_a   1.000
_cell.length_b   1.000
_cell.length_c   1.000
_cell.angle_alpha   90.00
_cell.angle_beta   90.00
_cell.angle_gamma   90.00
#
_symmetry.space_group_name_H-M   'P 1'
#
loop_
_entity.id
_entity.type
_entity.pdbx_description
1 polymer ?
#
loop_
_entity_poly.entity_id
_entity_poly.type
_entity_poly.pdbx_seq_one_letter_code
_entity_poly.pdbx_strand_id
1 'polypeptide(L)'
;AKLAIGPAIDNGFYYDFDTPAPFSPEDLAALEGEMRKICKEKLKLERFELPRAEAIKFMEELEEPYKVELINDLPEDAVISFYKQGDFTDLCAGPHLDSTGRIKGNAIKLTSATGAYWRGDSSRKMLQRIYGVAFPKKEELDAYLEQQAEALKRDHNKLGRELEYFTTVDYIGQGLPILLPKGARVIQQLQRWVEDTEERRGYQLTKTPLMAKRDLYRISGHWDHYLDGMFVLGD
;
A
#
# COMPACT_ATOMS: atom_id res chain seq x y z
N ALA A 1 8.25 12.84 -15.92
CA ALA A 1 8.03 12.28 -14.57
C ALA A 1 9.36 12.18 -13.84
N LYS A 2 9.35 12.35 -12.51
CA LYS A 2 10.49 12.03 -11.66
C LYS A 2 10.22 10.73 -10.92
N LEU A 3 11.28 9.96 -10.70
CA LEU A 3 11.21 8.63 -10.11
C LEU A 3 11.43 8.70 -8.58
N ALA A 4 10.56 8.06 -7.80
CA ALA A 4 10.72 8.04 -6.36
C ALA A 4 11.10 6.63 -5.87
N ILE A 5 10.17 5.83 -5.41
CA ILE A 5 10.43 4.51 -4.82
C ILE A 5 9.48 3.45 -5.36
N GLY A 6 9.97 2.21 -5.54
CA GLY A 6 9.19 1.11 -6.08
C GLY A 6 9.55 -0.26 -5.50
N PRO A 7 9.15 -0.57 -4.25
CA PRO A 7 9.41 -1.88 -3.67
C PRO A 7 8.45 -2.96 -4.21
N ALA A 8 8.89 -4.21 -4.11
CA ALA A 8 7.99 -5.35 -4.12
C ALA A 8 7.23 -5.41 -2.80
N ILE A 9 5.97 -5.85 -2.86
CA ILE A 9 5.07 -6.07 -1.72
C ILE A 9 4.48 -7.48 -1.80
N ASP A 10 3.84 -7.96 -0.72
CA ASP A 10 3.32 -9.33 -0.63
C ASP A 10 2.41 -9.73 -1.80
N ASN A 11 1.61 -8.80 -2.31
CA ASN A 11 0.65 -9.04 -3.39
C ASN A 11 1.02 -8.32 -4.70
N GLY A 12 2.31 -8.08 -4.97
CA GLY A 12 2.73 -7.44 -6.21
C GLY A 12 3.86 -6.44 -6.02
N PHE A 13 3.72 -5.29 -6.65
CA PHE A 13 4.68 -4.19 -6.56
C PHE A 13 3.95 -2.85 -6.70
N TYR A 14 4.61 -1.77 -6.31
CA TYR A 14 4.21 -0.43 -6.70
C TYR A 14 5.41 0.42 -7.11
N TYR A 15 5.15 1.55 -7.73
CA TYR A 15 6.15 2.56 -7.97
C TYR A 15 5.54 3.96 -7.87
N ASP A 16 6.28 4.87 -7.22
CA ASP A 16 5.87 6.25 -7.00
C ASP A 16 6.52 7.18 -8.02
N PHE A 17 5.70 7.99 -8.66
CA PHE A 17 6.10 8.95 -9.69
C PHE A 17 5.67 10.36 -9.31
N ASP A 18 6.56 11.33 -9.49
CA ASP A 18 6.19 12.72 -9.49
C ASP A 18 5.81 13.14 -10.91
N THR A 19 4.52 13.35 -11.13
CA THR A 19 3.95 13.72 -12.42
C THR A 19 3.10 14.98 -12.29
N PRO A 20 2.98 15.79 -13.37
CA PRO A 20 2.16 16.99 -13.36
C PRO A 20 0.64 16.71 -13.32
N ALA A 21 0.23 15.51 -13.70
CA ALA A 21 -1.17 15.07 -13.71
C ALA A 21 -1.28 13.62 -13.23
N PRO A 22 -2.44 13.21 -12.66
CA PRO A 22 -2.72 11.82 -12.32
C PRO A 22 -2.73 10.93 -13.57
N PHE A 23 -2.33 9.66 -13.38
CA PHE A 23 -2.45 8.64 -14.41
C PHE A 23 -3.91 8.25 -14.63
N SER A 24 -4.32 8.20 -15.90
CA SER A 24 -5.60 7.68 -16.34
C SER A 24 -5.56 6.15 -16.55
N PRO A 25 -6.70 5.46 -16.67
CA PRO A 25 -6.74 4.06 -17.08
C PRO A 25 -6.10 3.79 -18.43
N GLU A 26 -6.20 4.75 -19.37
CA GLU A 26 -5.58 4.70 -20.69
C GLU A 26 -4.05 4.75 -20.59
N ASP A 27 -3.52 5.58 -19.69
CA ASP A 27 -2.08 5.63 -19.43
C ASP A 27 -1.56 4.30 -18.88
N LEU A 28 -2.29 3.68 -17.94
CA LEU A 28 -1.92 2.36 -17.42
C LEU A 28 -1.90 1.29 -18.51
N ALA A 29 -2.88 1.33 -19.42
CA ALA A 29 -2.91 0.40 -20.55
C ALA A 29 -1.74 0.62 -21.52
N ALA A 30 -1.36 1.88 -21.78
CA ALA A 30 -0.21 2.21 -22.59
C ALA A 30 1.10 1.74 -21.94
N LEU A 31 1.28 1.99 -20.65
CA LEU A 31 2.43 1.53 -19.87
C LEU A 31 2.55 0.00 -19.89
N GLU A 32 1.45 -0.75 -19.69
CA GLU A 32 1.46 -2.21 -19.84
C GLU A 32 1.94 -2.64 -21.25
N GLY A 33 1.52 -1.91 -22.27
CA GLY A 33 1.96 -2.15 -23.65
C GLY A 33 3.49 -2.03 -23.80
N GLU A 34 4.08 -0.97 -23.24
CA GLU A 34 5.52 -0.77 -23.25
C GLU A 34 6.26 -1.81 -22.39
N MET A 35 5.76 -2.12 -21.19
CA MET A 35 6.34 -3.19 -20.35
C MET A 35 6.39 -4.53 -21.10
N ARG A 36 5.36 -4.87 -21.86
CA ARG A 36 5.34 -6.10 -22.69
C ARG A 36 6.38 -6.07 -23.82
N LYS A 37 6.64 -4.89 -24.41
CA LYS A 37 7.69 -4.73 -25.43
C LYS A 37 9.07 -4.93 -24.78
N ILE A 38 9.36 -4.25 -23.69
CA ILE A 38 10.61 -4.39 -22.92
C ILE A 38 10.88 -5.85 -22.54
N CYS A 39 9.87 -6.60 -22.10
CA CYS A 39 10.02 -8.03 -21.81
C CYS A 39 10.44 -8.84 -23.06
N LYS A 40 9.92 -8.48 -24.25
CA LYS A 40 10.27 -9.15 -25.52
C LYS A 40 11.68 -8.81 -26.00
N GLU A 41 12.17 -7.63 -25.69
CA GLU A 41 13.53 -7.18 -26.05
C GLU A 41 14.62 -7.95 -25.29
N LYS A 42 14.26 -8.58 -24.18
CA LYS A 42 15.19 -9.39 -23.35
C LYS A 42 16.43 -8.60 -22.92
N LEU A 43 16.21 -7.33 -22.53
CA LEU A 43 17.29 -6.47 -22.09
C LEU A 43 17.98 -7.05 -20.86
N LYS A 44 19.30 -6.92 -20.83
CA LYS A 44 20.12 -7.34 -19.71
C LYS A 44 19.95 -6.33 -18.57
N LEU A 45 19.91 -6.81 -17.32
CA LEU A 45 19.96 -5.96 -16.15
C LEU A 45 21.38 -6.05 -15.56
N GLU A 46 22.11 -4.93 -15.61
CA GLU A 46 23.49 -4.86 -15.18
C GLU A 46 23.60 -4.08 -13.88
N ARG A 47 24.05 -4.75 -12.82
CA ARG A 47 24.30 -4.12 -11.52
C ARG A 47 25.68 -3.48 -11.50
N PHE A 48 25.78 -2.25 -11.00
CA PHE A 48 27.04 -1.59 -10.69
C PHE A 48 26.91 -0.76 -9.42
N GLU A 49 28.04 -0.35 -8.87
CA GLU A 49 28.11 0.42 -7.62
C GLU A 49 28.88 1.70 -7.87
N LEU A 50 28.50 2.75 -7.16
CA LEU A 50 29.20 4.04 -7.15
C LEU A 50 29.48 4.49 -5.73
N PRO A 51 30.63 5.17 -5.49
CA PRO A 51 30.85 5.92 -4.26
C PRO A 51 29.76 6.96 -4.07
N ARG A 52 29.38 7.27 -2.82
CA ARG A 52 28.26 8.17 -2.49
C ARG A 52 28.29 9.49 -3.26
N ALA A 53 29.45 10.16 -3.30
CA ALA A 53 29.58 11.44 -3.99
C ALA A 53 29.31 11.34 -5.50
N GLU A 54 29.78 10.26 -6.14
CA GLU A 54 29.53 9.99 -7.54
C GLU A 54 28.08 9.59 -7.80
N ALA A 55 27.49 8.80 -6.88
CA ALA A 55 26.09 8.39 -6.96
C ALA A 55 25.13 9.60 -6.87
N ILE A 56 25.38 10.53 -5.95
CA ILE A 56 24.61 11.78 -5.83
C ILE A 56 24.73 12.59 -7.12
N LYS A 57 25.94 12.84 -7.59
CA LYS A 57 26.19 13.60 -8.83
C LYS A 57 25.50 12.96 -10.03
N PHE A 58 25.54 11.62 -10.15
CA PHE A 58 24.89 10.88 -11.20
C PHE A 58 23.36 11.07 -11.19
N MET A 59 22.73 11.03 -10.00
CA MET A 59 21.29 11.25 -9.86
C MET A 59 20.90 12.72 -10.07
N GLU A 60 21.78 13.68 -9.72
CA GLU A 60 21.57 15.11 -10.02
C GLU A 60 21.63 15.37 -11.54
N GLU A 61 22.58 14.75 -12.25
CA GLU A 61 22.69 14.85 -13.73
C GLU A 61 21.45 14.26 -14.43
N LEU A 62 20.82 13.23 -13.85
CA LEU A 62 19.55 12.66 -14.31
C LEU A 62 18.32 13.46 -13.84
N GLU A 63 18.53 14.50 -13.03
CA GLU A 63 17.47 15.31 -12.42
C GLU A 63 16.46 14.49 -11.59
N GLU A 64 16.94 13.51 -10.81
CA GLU A 64 16.12 12.63 -9.96
C GLU A 64 16.26 12.99 -8.47
N PRO A 65 15.58 14.04 -7.98
CA PRO A 65 15.77 14.60 -6.65
C PRO A 65 15.38 13.62 -5.53
N TYR A 66 14.38 12.78 -5.74
CA TYR A 66 13.98 11.76 -4.75
C TYR A 66 15.07 10.70 -4.54
N LYS A 67 15.80 10.36 -5.59
CA LYS A 67 16.94 9.42 -5.51
C LYS A 67 18.12 10.04 -4.77
N VAL A 68 18.38 11.31 -4.98
CA VAL A 68 19.40 12.06 -4.21
C VAL A 68 19.04 12.07 -2.72
N GLU A 69 17.77 12.35 -2.38
CA GLU A 69 17.30 12.29 -0.99
C GLU A 69 17.48 10.89 -0.38
N LEU A 70 17.09 9.84 -1.11
CA LEU A 70 17.26 8.45 -0.66
C LEU A 70 18.74 8.10 -0.39
N ILE A 71 19.66 8.51 -1.26
CA ILE A 71 21.10 8.26 -1.09
C ILE A 71 21.62 8.97 0.17
N ASN A 72 21.18 10.20 0.41
CA ASN A 72 21.62 10.98 1.58
C ASN A 72 21.16 10.35 2.91
N ASP A 73 20.03 9.66 2.91
CA ASP A 73 19.47 9.02 4.11
C ASP A 73 20.09 7.63 4.40
N LEU A 74 20.82 7.06 3.47
CA LEU A 74 21.49 5.78 3.70
C LEU A 74 22.62 5.95 4.74
N PRO A 75 22.90 4.92 5.57
CA PRO A 75 24.06 4.89 6.45
C PRO A 75 25.36 5.21 5.71
N GLU A 76 26.35 5.78 6.39
CA GLU A 76 27.63 6.19 5.76
C GLU A 76 28.38 5.04 5.08
N ASP A 77 28.28 3.84 5.64
CA ASP A 77 28.90 2.60 5.16
C ASP A 77 28.05 1.83 4.14
N ALA A 78 26.86 2.35 3.78
CA ALA A 78 25.97 1.67 2.84
C ALA A 78 26.58 1.60 1.43
N VAL A 79 26.46 0.41 0.82
CA VAL A 79 26.80 0.20 -0.58
C VAL A 79 25.70 0.77 -1.44
N ILE A 80 26.04 1.71 -2.32
CA ILE A 80 25.09 2.35 -3.23
C ILE A 80 25.17 1.67 -4.58
N SER A 81 24.12 0.97 -4.95
CA SER A 81 24.05 0.20 -6.19
C SER A 81 22.93 0.69 -7.11
N PHE A 82 23.17 0.47 -8.39
CA PHE A 82 22.30 0.80 -9.50
C PHE A 82 22.08 -0.41 -10.38
N TYR A 83 20.96 -0.40 -11.09
CA TYR A 83 20.70 -1.35 -12.15
C TYR A 83 20.43 -0.62 -13.46
N LYS A 84 21.17 -1.03 -14.49
CA LYS A 84 21.05 -0.52 -15.85
C LYS A 84 20.28 -1.54 -16.72
N GLN A 85 19.30 -1.06 -17.46
CA GLN A 85 18.49 -1.79 -18.39
C GLN A 85 18.39 -1.01 -19.72
N GLY A 86 19.23 -1.36 -20.70
CA GLY A 86 19.35 -0.55 -21.91
C GLY A 86 19.81 0.86 -21.57
N ASP A 87 19.04 1.88 -21.96
CA ASP A 87 19.33 3.29 -21.66
C ASP A 87 18.75 3.76 -20.29
N PHE A 88 17.96 2.92 -19.64
CA PHE A 88 17.37 3.22 -18.33
C PHE A 88 18.28 2.77 -17.19
N THR A 89 18.46 3.63 -16.19
CA THR A 89 19.21 3.30 -14.98
C THR A 89 18.48 3.82 -13.76
N ASP A 90 18.37 2.99 -12.72
CA ASP A 90 17.75 3.38 -11.45
C ASP A 90 18.58 2.93 -10.23
N LEU A 91 18.42 3.68 -9.14
CA LEU A 91 18.97 3.35 -7.82
C LEU A 91 18.19 2.16 -7.24
N CYS A 92 18.87 1.05 -6.97
CA CYS A 92 18.25 -0.10 -6.35
C CYS A 92 19.26 -1.00 -5.63
N ALA A 93 18.88 -1.49 -4.45
CA ALA A 93 19.68 -2.46 -3.72
C ALA A 93 19.67 -3.86 -4.34
N GLY A 94 18.60 -4.19 -5.08
CA GLY A 94 18.38 -5.52 -5.65
C GLY A 94 17.91 -6.56 -4.61
N PRO A 95 18.02 -7.86 -4.95
CA PRO A 95 18.47 -8.40 -6.23
C PRO A 95 17.42 -8.22 -7.35
N HIS A 96 17.90 -8.19 -8.59
CA HIS A 96 17.07 -8.23 -9.78
C HIS A 96 17.31 -9.49 -10.62
N LEU A 97 16.43 -9.74 -11.56
CA LEU A 97 16.64 -10.73 -12.62
C LEU A 97 17.82 -10.32 -13.51
N ASP A 98 18.40 -11.27 -14.19
CA ASP A 98 19.50 -11.05 -15.14
C ASP A 98 19.02 -10.43 -16.47
N SER A 99 17.73 -10.59 -16.80
CA SER A 99 17.14 -10.08 -18.03
C SER A 99 15.63 -9.88 -17.92
N THR A 100 15.11 -8.86 -18.60
CA THR A 100 13.66 -8.63 -18.77
C THR A 100 12.97 -9.78 -19.48
N GLY A 101 13.70 -10.59 -20.26
CA GLY A 101 13.17 -11.78 -20.91
C GLY A 101 12.74 -12.93 -19.99
N ARG A 102 13.11 -12.85 -18.71
CA ARG A 102 12.65 -13.79 -17.68
C ARG A 102 11.21 -13.55 -17.27
N ILE A 103 10.72 -12.34 -17.53
CA ILE A 103 9.37 -11.93 -17.15
C ILE A 103 8.39 -12.26 -18.29
N LYS A 104 7.26 -12.85 -17.95
CA LYS A 104 6.17 -13.10 -18.90
C LYS A 104 5.34 -11.84 -19.04
N GLY A 105 5.59 -11.04 -20.06
CA GLY A 105 4.92 -9.76 -20.29
C GLY A 105 3.38 -9.84 -20.40
N ASN A 106 2.83 -11.02 -20.73
CA ASN A 106 1.39 -11.28 -20.71
C ASN A 106 0.84 -11.69 -19.34
N ALA A 107 1.70 -11.87 -18.35
CA ALA A 107 1.36 -12.18 -16.97
C ALA A 107 1.64 -11.01 -16.00
N ILE A 108 1.69 -9.78 -16.54
CA ILE A 108 1.79 -8.53 -15.79
C ILE A 108 0.48 -7.76 -15.93
N LYS A 109 0.03 -7.14 -14.85
CA LYS A 109 -1.11 -6.23 -14.85
C LYS A 109 -0.84 -5.03 -13.95
N LEU A 110 -1.06 -3.81 -14.44
CA LEU A 110 -1.16 -2.61 -13.61
C LEU A 110 -2.60 -2.51 -13.09
N THR A 111 -2.76 -2.49 -11.78
CA THR A 111 -4.08 -2.65 -11.15
C THR A 111 -4.75 -1.33 -10.83
N SER A 112 -3.97 -0.33 -10.41
CA SER A 112 -4.50 0.98 -10.05
C SER A 112 -3.41 2.06 -10.04
N ALA A 113 -3.84 3.31 -10.12
CA ALA A 113 -3.02 4.48 -9.79
C ALA A 113 -3.74 5.31 -8.73
N THR A 114 -3.02 5.72 -7.69
CA THR A 114 -3.57 6.49 -6.56
C THR A 114 -2.58 7.56 -6.11
N GLY A 115 -3.07 8.60 -5.43
CA GLY A 115 -2.19 9.54 -4.74
C GLY A 115 -1.54 8.89 -3.52
N ALA A 116 -0.26 9.18 -3.29
CA ALA A 116 0.47 8.78 -2.10
C ALA A 116 1.44 9.88 -1.68
N TYR A 117 1.39 10.32 -0.44
CA TYR A 117 2.34 11.30 0.06
C TYR A 117 3.75 10.71 0.13
N TRP A 118 4.75 11.49 -0.29
CA TRP A 118 6.14 11.07 -0.20
C TRP A 118 6.49 10.70 1.24
N ARG A 119 6.95 9.46 1.44
CA ARG A 119 7.25 8.85 2.76
C ARG A 119 6.07 8.80 3.74
N GLY A 120 4.85 8.87 3.25
CA GLY A 120 3.65 8.88 4.10
C GLY A 120 3.39 10.18 4.85
N ASP A 121 4.19 11.21 4.62
CA ASP A 121 4.07 12.51 5.28
C ASP A 121 3.12 13.43 4.49
N SER A 122 1.96 13.74 5.06
CA SER A 122 0.93 14.58 4.43
C SER A 122 1.35 16.05 4.23
N SER A 123 2.44 16.51 4.85
CA SER A 123 3.02 17.83 4.62
C SER A 123 3.90 17.88 3.36
N ARG A 124 4.27 16.73 2.81
CA ARG A 124 5.12 16.58 1.62
C ARG A 124 4.27 16.44 0.35
N LYS A 125 4.96 16.46 -0.79
CA LYS A 125 4.29 16.36 -2.09
C LYS A 125 3.54 15.04 -2.24
N MET A 126 2.32 15.10 -2.78
CA MET A 126 1.57 13.94 -3.19
C MET A 126 2.09 13.46 -4.54
N LEU A 127 2.58 12.23 -4.58
CA LEU A 127 3.06 11.52 -5.75
C LEU A 127 1.95 10.65 -6.33
N GLN A 128 2.16 10.12 -7.52
CA GLN A 128 1.27 9.14 -8.15
C GLN A 128 1.86 7.75 -7.98
N ARG A 129 1.16 6.88 -7.27
CA ARG A 129 1.55 5.50 -7.01
C ARG A 129 0.81 4.58 -7.96
N ILE A 130 1.55 3.88 -8.81
CA ILE A 130 1.02 2.82 -9.66
C ILE A 130 1.24 1.47 -8.96
N TYR A 131 0.18 0.70 -8.80
CA TYR A 131 0.24 -0.68 -8.32
C TYR A 131 0.20 -1.66 -9.49
N GLY A 132 0.92 -2.75 -9.35
CA GLY A 132 0.90 -3.83 -10.32
C GLY A 132 1.15 -5.20 -9.71
N VAL A 133 0.80 -6.22 -10.49
CA VAL A 133 1.05 -7.61 -10.15
C VAL A 133 1.75 -8.31 -11.31
N ALA A 134 2.58 -9.29 -10.99
CA ALA A 134 3.24 -10.13 -11.97
C ALA A 134 3.22 -11.59 -11.51
N PHE A 135 2.92 -12.50 -12.43
CA PHE A 135 2.84 -13.92 -12.16
C PHE A 135 3.77 -14.70 -13.08
N PRO A 136 4.20 -15.91 -12.70
CA PRO A 136 4.98 -16.79 -13.57
C PRO A 136 4.25 -17.18 -14.85
N LYS A 137 2.89 -17.27 -14.81
CA LYS A 137 2.04 -17.69 -15.92
C LYS A 137 0.82 -16.80 -16.07
N LYS A 138 0.34 -16.67 -17.30
CA LYS A 138 -0.87 -15.92 -17.62
C LYS A 138 -2.11 -16.46 -16.91
N GLU A 139 -2.23 -17.78 -16.82
CA GLU A 139 -3.36 -18.45 -16.18
C GLU A 139 -3.48 -18.08 -14.69
N GLU A 140 -2.34 -17.91 -14.01
CA GLU A 140 -2.31 -17.46 -12.61
C GLU A 140 -2.75 -16.00 -12.47
N LEU A 141 -2.34 -15.14 -13.39
CA LEU A 141 -2.83 -13.75 -13.45
C LEU A 141 -4.35 -13.72 -13.70
N ASP A 142 -4.84 -14.50 -14.67
CA ASP A 142 -6.27 -14.54 -15.01
C ASP A 142 -7.09 -15.01 -13.79
N ALA A 143 -6.66 -16.05 -13.09
CA ALA A 143 -7.30 -16.53 -11.86
C ALA A 143 -7.29 -15.46 -10.74
N TYR A 144 -6.18 -14.76 -10.57
CA TYR A 144 -6.11 -13.65 -9.61
C TYR A 144 -7.08 -12.52 -9.95
N LEU A 145 -7.15 -12.11 -11.21
CA LEU A 145 -8.08 -11.05 -11.65
C LEU A 145 -9.54 -11.46 -11.49
N GLU A 146 -9.88 -12.74 -11.75
CA GLU A 146 -11.21 -13.28 -11.50
C GLU A 146 -11.54 -13.24 -10.01
N GLN A 147 -10.61 -13.67 -9.15
CA GLN A 147 -10.76 -13.59 -7.69
C GLN A 147 -10.99 -12.15 -7.21
N GLN A 148 -10.24 -11.17 -7.74
CA GLN A 148 -10.44 -9.75 -7.41
C GLN A 148 -11.81 -9.24 -7.87
N ALA A 149 -12.25 -9.62 -9.07
CA ALA A 149 -13.57 -9.27 -9.58
C ALA A 149 -14.71 -9.86 -8.72
N GLU A 150 -14.54 -11.11 -8.26
CA GLU A 150 -15.48 -11.74 -7.33
C GLU A 150 -15.46 -11.07 -5.93
N ALA A 151 -14.28 -10.67 -5.46
CA ALA A 151 -14.14 -9.95 -4.18
C ALA A 151 -14.88 -8.60 -4.21
N LEU A 152 -14.80 -7.85 -5.32
CA LEU A 152 -15.55 -6.59 -5.49
C LEU A 152 -17.08 -6.78 -5.43
N LYS A 153 -17.59 -7.92 -5.90
CA LYS A 153 -19.05 -8.22 -5.78
C LYS A 153 -19.48 -8.44 -4.33
N ARG A 154 -18.53 -8.87 -3.48
CA ARG A 154 -18.77 -9.17 -2.06
C ARG A 154 -18.29 -8.04 -1.13
N ASP A 155 -17.97 -6.88 -1.68
CA ASP A 155 -17.55 -5.72 -0.87
C ASP A 155 -18.62 -5.38 0.16
N HIS A 156 -18.23 -5.36 1.43
CA HIS A 156 -19.16 -5.18 2.56
C HIS A 156 -19.81 -3.80 2.55
N ASN A 157 -19.15 -2.75 2.06
CA ASN A 157 -19.73 -1.42 1.95
C ASN A 157 -20.82 -1.38 0.89
N LYS A 158 -20.57 -2.05 -0.25
CA LYS A 158 -21.58 -2.19 -1.31
C LYS A 158 -22.76 -2.99 -0.82
N LEU A 159 -22.53 -4.21 -0.37
CA LEU A 159 -23.60 -5.11 0.10
C LEU A 159 -24.35 -4.55 1.31
N GLY A 160 -23.65 -3.91 2.24
CA GLY A 160 -24.27 -3.33 3.42
C GLY A 160 -25.27 -2.22 3.09
N ARG A 161 -24.98 -1.40 2.08
CA ARG A 161 -25.87 -0.36 1.57
C ARG A 161 -27.03 -0.95 0.76
N GLU A 162 -26.73 -1.83 -0.21
CA GLU A 162 -27.73 -2.49 -1.07
C GLU A 162 -28.74 -3.32 -0.27
N LEU A 163 -28.27 -4.00 0.78
CA LEU A 163 -29.12 -4.81 1.67
C LEU A 163 -29.74 -4.02 2.82
N GLU A 164 -29.50 -2.71 2.88
CA GLU A 164 -30.00 -1.82 3.94
C GLU A 164 -29.56 -2.24 5.35
N TYR A 165 -28.30 -2.63 5.51
CA TYR A 165 -27.71 -2.94 6.82
C TYR A 165 -27.21 -1.70 7.53
N PHE A 166 -26.63 -0.75 6.80
CA PHE A 166 -26.17 0.53 7.35
C PHE A 166 -26.24 1.65 6.31
N THR A 167 -26.15 2.86 6.80
CA THR A 167 -26.03 4.08 6.00
C THR A 167 -25.09 5.06 6.65
N THR A 168 -24.68 6.09 5.93
CA THR A 168 -23.95 7.25 6.45
C THR A 168 -24.78 8.51 6.17
N VAL A 169 -24.71 9.49 7.07
CA VAL A 169 -25.37 10.80 6.91
C VAL A 169 -24.34 11.90 7.20
N ASP A 170 -24.40 12.98 6.41
CA ASP A 170 -23.37 14.03 6.43
C ASP A 170 -23.27 14.74 7.78
N TYR A 171 -24.38 14.96 8.49
CA TYR A 171 -24.41 15.62 9.79
C TYR A 171 -23.88 14.77 10.97
N ILE A 172 -23.65 13.46 10.75
CA ILE A 172 -22.92 12.59 11.70
C ILE A 172 -21.46 12.53 11.33
N GLY A 173 -21.16 12.42 10.01
CA GLY A 173 -19.81 12.42 9.49
C GLY A 173 -19.41 11.12 8.78
N GLN A 174 -18.37 11.22 7.95
CA GLN A 174 -17.82 10.07 7.25
C GLN A 174 -17.13 9.10 8.22
N GLY A 175 -17.21 7.81 7.93
CA GLY A 175 -16.62 6.78 8.79
C GLY A 175 -17.45 6.40 10.02
N LEU A 176 -18.60 7.07 10.24
CA LEU A 176 -19.52 6.81 11.35
C LEU A 176 -20.85 6.24 10.82
N PRO A 177 -20.92 4.93 10.52
CA PRO A 177 -22.13 4.34 9.96
C PRO A 177 -23.25 4.21 10.99
N ILE A 178 -24.48 4.47 10.54
CA ILE A 178 -25.70 4.17 11.29
C ILE A 178 -26.15 2.77 10.90
N LEU A 179 -26.34 1.89 11.87
CA LEU A 179 -26.96 0.59 11.63
C LEU A 179 -28.47 0.77 11.41
N LEU A 180 -28.94 0.34 10.27
CA LEU A 180 -30.37 0.28 9.96
C LEU A 180 -31.01 -0.94 10.67
N PRO A 181 -32.35 -1.06 10.70
CA PRO A 181 -33.03 -2.11 11.49
C PRO A 181 -32.51 -3.54 11.22
N LYS A 182 -32.22 -3.88 9.96
CA LYS A 182 -31.66 -5.20 9.59
C LYS A 182 -30.25 -5.39 10.18
N GLY A 183 -29.37 -4.40 9.99
CA GLY A 183 -28.00 -4.45 10.51
C GLY A 183 -27.96 -4.46 12.04
N ALA A 184 -28.74 -3.60 12.69
CA ALA A 184 -28.86 -3.58 14.14
C ALA A 184 -29.34 -4.93 14.69
N ARG A 185 -30.27 -5.59 14.01
CA ARG A 185 -30.76 -6.91 14.39
C ARG A 185 -29.68 -7.99 14.26
N VAL A 186 -28.87 -7.96 13.20
CA VAL A 186 -27.74 -8.89 13.03
C VAL A 186 -26.73 -8.71 14.17
N ILE A 187 -26.30 -7.49 14.44
CA ILE A 187 -25.36 -7.20 15.55
C ILE A 187 -25.92 -7.66 16.88
N GLN A 188 -27.20 -7.40 17.17
CA GLN A 188 -27.85 -7.85 18.40
C GLN A 188 -27.85 -9.38 18.53
N GLN A 189 -28.08 -10.12 17.44
CA GLN A 189 -28.03 -11.59 17.48
C GLN A 189 -26.61 -12.10 17.72
N LEU A 190 -25.60 -11.47 17.08
CA LEU A 190 -24.21 -11.83 17.28
C LEU A 190 -23.75 -11.57 18.73
N GLN A 191 -24.13 -10.42 19.32
CA GLN A 191 -23.83 -10.10 20.71
C GLN A 191 -24.42 -11.14 21.65
N ARG A 192 -25.70 -11.46 21.51
CA ARG A 192 -26.37 -12.49 22.33
C ARG A 192 -25.70 -13.85 22.19
N TRP A 193 -25.37 -14.24 20.97
CA TRP A 193 -24.71 -15.52 20.73
C TRP A 193 -23.32 -15.59 21.38
N VAL A 194 -22.55 -14.50 21.33
CA VAL A 194 -21.24 -14.42 22.00
C VAL A 194 -21.42 -14.51 23.53
N GLU A 195 -22.28 -13.69 24.10
CA GLU A 195 -22.56 -13.67 25.55
C GLU A 195 -23.00 -15.04 26.05
N ASP A 196 -23.98 -15.68 25.40
CA ASP A 196 -24.45 -17.02 25.74
C ASP A 196 -23.35 -18.09 25.61
N THR A 197 -22.43 -17.91 24.63
CA THR A 197 -21.35 -18.86 24.40
C THR A 197 -20.25 -18.71 25.44
N GLU A 198 -19.90 -17.50 25.81
CA GLU A 198 -18.93 -17.20 26.86
C GLU A 198 -19.41 -17.70 28.20
N GLU A 199 -20.65 -17.43 28.57
CA GLU A 199 -21.25 -17.94 29.82
C GLU A 199 -21.22 -19.48 29.88
N ARG A 200 -21.64 -20.17 28.83
CA ARG A 200 -21.57 -21.64 28.76
C ARG A 200 -20.18 -22.21 28.85
N ARG A 201 -19.16 -21.44 28.48
CA ARG A 201 -17.75 -21.82 28.59
C ARG A 201 -17.11 -21.44 29.92
N GLY A 202 -17.88 -20.84 30.84
CA GLY A 202 -17.44 -20.46 32.17
C GLY A 202 -16.73 -19.11 32.27
N TYR A 203 -16.79 -18.28 31.22
CA TYR A 203 -16.31 -16.91 31.31
C TYR A 203 -17.26 -16.05 32.14
N GLN A 204 -16.70 -15.09 32.86
CA GLN A 204 -17.47 -14.18 33.70
C GLN A 204 -17.50 -12.79 33.09
N LEU A 205 -18.70 -12.25 32.91
CA LEU A 205 -18.89 -10.91 32.37
C LEU A 205 -18.43 -9.87 33.40
N THR A 206 -17.55 -8.97 32.95
CA THR A 206 -17.16 -7.78 33.72
C THR A 206 -17.45 -6.52 32.92
N LYS A 207 -17.77 -5.43 33.60
CA LYS A 207 -17.95 -4.10 32.98
C LYS A 207 -16.96 -3.14 33.62
N THR A 208 -15.98 -2.70 32.82
CA THR A 208 -14.97 -1.72 33.22
C THR A 208 -15.37 -0.31 32.83
N PRO A 209 -14.88 0.73 33.55
CA PRO A 209 -15.04 2.11 33.12
C PRO A 209 -14.40 2.36 31.73
N LEU A 210 -14.94 3.32 31.00
CA LEU A 210 -14.39 3.74 29.68
C LEU A 210 -13.15 4.62 29.81
N MET A 211 -12.86 5.12 31.02
CA MET A 211 -11.70 5.96 31.31
C MET A 211 -10.89 5.37 32.45
N ALA A 212 -9.58 5.56 32.40
CA ALA A 212 -8.68 5.12 33.44
C ALA A 212 -7.56 6.16 33.67
N LYS A 213 -6.87 6.03 34.82
CA LYS A 213 -5.70 6.86 35.12
C LYS A 213 -4.53 6.51 34.18
N ARG A 214 -3.68 7.51 33.89
CA ARG A 214 -2.47 7.39 33.04
C ARG A 214 -1.62 6.16 33.36
N ASP A 215 -1.49 5.82 34.65
CA ASP A 215 -0.63 4.72 35.09
C ASP A 215 -1.04 3.36 34.51
N LEU A 216 -2.34 3.13 34.29
CA LEU A 216 -2.81 1.91 33.63
C LEU A 216 -2.26 1.80 32.19
N TYR A 217 -2.29 2.91 31.47
CA TYR A 217 -1.80 2.99 30.08
C TYR A 217 -0.27 2.87 30.00
N ARG A 218 0.46 3.35 31.02
CA ARG A 218 1.90 3.14 31.14
C ARG A 218 2.26 1.68 31.41
N ILE A 219 1.56 1.03 32.31
CA ILE A 219 1.76 -0.40 32.66
C ILE A 219 1.51 -1.28 31.42
N SER A 220 0.51 -0.98 30.63
CA SER A 220 0.17 -1.72 29.42
C SER A 220 0.99 -1.33 28.17
N GLY A 221 1.85 -0.31 28.25
CA GLY A 221 2.64 0.22 27.15
C GLY A 221 1.87 1.09 26.16
N HIS A 222 0.56 1.25 26.32
CA HIS A 222 -0.26 2.06 25.40
C HIS A 222 0.16 3.53 25.42
N TRP A 223 0.61 4.04 26.55
CA TRP A 223 1.03 5.44 26.66
C TRP A 223 2.18 5.80 25.74
N ASP A 224 3.13 4.89 25.55
CA ASP A 224 4.34 5.15 24.76
C ASP A 224 4.13 4.87 23.26
N HIS A 225 3.15 4.02 22.92
CA HIS A 225 2.96 3.55 21.55
C HIS A 225 1.71 4.08 20.86
N TYR A 226 0.70 4.52 21.61
CA TYR A 226 -0.62 4.87 21.05
C TYR A 226 -1.15 6.21 21.54
N LEU A 227 -0.30 7.11 22.04
CA LEU A 227 -0.70 8.41 22.58
C LEU A 227 -1.50 9.25 21.56
N ASP A 228 -1.11 9.19 20.30
CA ASP A 228 -1.78 9.91 19.19
C ASP A 228 -3.23 9.45 18.96
N GLY A 229 -3.57 8.22 19.39
CA GLY A 229 -4.92 7.66 19.31
C GLY A 229 -5.74 7.81 20.59
N MET A 230 -5.23 8.47 21.62
CA MET A 230 -5.90 8.63 22.91
C MET A 230 -6.33 10.07 23.18
N PHE A 231 -7.46 10.19 23.87
CA PHE A 231 -7.87 11.49 24.44
C PHE A 231 -7.37 11.57 25.88
N VAL A 232 -6.54 12.57 26.17
CA VAL A 232 -6.05 12.88 27.52
C VAL A 232 -6.92 13.97 28.11
N LEU A 233 -7.49 13.69 29.30
CA LEU A 233 -8.34 14.62 30.03
C LEU A 233 -7.59 15.11 31.28
N GLY A 234 -7.53 16.42 31.44
CA GLY A 234 -6.79 17.06 32.54
C GLY A 234 -5.29 17.20 32.25
N ASP A 235 -4.62 17.92 33.12
CA ASP A 235 -3.17 18.18 33.04
C ASP A 235 -2.33 17.02 33.56
#